data_c16709a99fddb99005be7eeb376cb259
#
_entry.id   c16709a99fddb99005be7eeb376cb259
#
_cell.length_a   1.000
_cell.length_b   1.000
_cell.length_c   1.000
_cell.angle_alpha   90.00
_cell.angle_beta   90.00
_cell.angle_gamma   90.00
#
_symmetry.space_group_name_H-M   'P 1'
#
loop_
_entity.id
_entity.type
_entity.pdbx_description
1 polymer ?
#
loop_
_entity_poly.entity_id
_entity_poly.type
_entity_poly.pdbx_seq_one_letter_code
_entity_poly.pdbx_strand_id
1 'polypeptide(L)'
;MSLVFALCALLAAVPSVEEMRGPFPILSTPYLTDGAVDYDGLRREAKWVVRCGSPGAIWCQSNDAIDLLTRDEKNRGFEACAAAFEGSPVVLALGANGTNATEMLEIAAEIERVAARHPNTKIAMISRPPDDVRTEAELESAWDRLGGVAQRPVIFQTHCSKKTPTPSVEMLVRLAKRHPAVFGYVKEEAAGNSANERMVLECAAKPAMKRVFSGWGGWQWLYQLRQCGSEGLITERVAYLPLIMRIWREYLRGDPDGKMTDAFAMYRLLIDQRNFPGGGLRDYSLYFLEKEGIFANRISRRYADAKETEGGSFGTGRKWKLDEVKIPERQRKELDILYGKILEALNEVQVR
;
A
#
# COMPACT_ATOMS: atom_id res chain seq x y z
N MET A 1 13.27 -16.97 -49.22
CA MET A 1 13.77 -16.75 -47.84
C MET A 1 12.80 -15.83 -47.13
N SER A 2 11.91 -16.39 -46.33
CA SER A 2 10.85 -15.67 -45.61
C SER A 2 11.41 -15.22 -44.28
N LEU A 3 11.59 -13.91 -44.08
CA LEU A 3 11.96 -13.32 -42.80
C LEU A 3 10.72 -13.40 -41.87
N VAL A 4 10.72 -14.38 -40.99
CA VAL A 4 9.82 -14.41 -39.84
C VAL A 4 10.39 -13.42 -38.83
N PHE A 5 9.87 -12.20 -38.82
CA PHE A 5 10.05 -11.31 -37.70
C PHE A 5 9.28 -11.90 -36.52
N ALA A 6 9.99 -12.58 -35.64
CA ALA A 6 9.49 -12.91 -34.31
C ALA A 6 9.32 -11.60 -33.53
N LEU A 7 8.11 -11.10 -33.53
CA LEU A 7 7.69 -10.05 -32.62
C LEU A 7 7.66 -10.68 -31.21
N CYS A 8 8.81 -10.70 -30.52
CA CYS A 8 8.83 -10.90 -29.08
C CYS A 8 8.17 -9.66 -28.48
N ALA A 9 6.86 -9.69 -28.34
CA ALA A 9 6.20 -8.80 -27.40
C ALA A 9 6.90 -9.03 -26.06
N LEU A 10 7.67 -8.05 -25.57
CA LEU A 10 8.17 -8.06 -24.21
C LEU A 10 6.91 -8.08 -23.32
N LEU A 11 6.58 -9.24 -22.80
CA LEU A 11 5.50 -9.39 -21.84
C LEU A 11 5.93 -8.60 -20.60
N ALA A 12 5.13 -7.63 -20.22
CA ALA A 12 5.36 -6.87 -18.99
C ALA A 12 5.50 -7.84 -17.80
N ALA A 13 6.49 -7.60 -16.93
CA ALA A 13 6.76 -8.48 -15.80
C ALA A 13 5.55 -8.57 -14.87
N VAL A 14 4.91 -9.75 -14.84
CA VAL A 14 3.81 -10.05 -13.92
C VAL A 14 4.41 -10.73 -12.68
N PRO A 15 4.20 -10.18 -11.47
CA PRO A 15 4.74 -10.80 -10.26
C PRO A 15 4.13 -12.19 -10.03
N SER A 16 4.99 -13.13 -9.63
CA SER A 16 4.57 -14.47 -9.23
C SER A 16 3.87 -14.46 -7.87
N VAL A 17 3.19 -15.55 -7.52
CA VAL A 17 2.56 -15.70 -6.20
C VAL A 17 3.58 -15.59 -5.06
N GLU A 18 4.79 -16.10 -5.27
CA GLU A 18 5.87 -16.06 -4.26
C GLU A 18 6.40 -14.65 -4.03
N GLU A 19 6.41 -13.81 -5.05
CA GLU A 19 6.82 -12.41 -4.95
C GLU A 19 5.76 -11.53 -4.28
N MET A 20 4.49 -11.95 -4.29
CA MET A 20 3.38 -11.28 -3.63
C MET A 20 3.32 -11.64 -2.14
N ARG A 21 4.41 -11.39 -1.39
CA ARG A 21 4.56 -11.76 0.02
C ARG A 21 5.42 -10.76 0.78
N GLY A 22 5.14 -10.59 2.08
CA GLY A 22 5.89 -9.70 2.95
C GLY A 22 5.34 -8.28 3.02
N PRO A 23 6.13 -7.31 3.52
CA PRO A 23 5.71 -5.93 3.63
C PRO A 23 5.54 -5.22 2.27
N PHE A 24 4.40 -4.55 2.11
CA PHE A 24 4.07 -3.69 0.98
C PHE A 24 3.69 -2.31 1.55
N PRO A 25 4.66 -1.45 1.89
CA PRO A 25 4.37 -0.11 2.39
C PRO A 25 3.67 0.74 1.33
N ILE A 26 2.71 1.54 1.79
CA ILE A 26 2.05 2.53 0.94
C ILE A 26 2.93 3.78 0.96
N LEU A 27 3.44 4.18 -0.20
CA LEU A 27 4.23 5.37 -0.39
C LEU A 27 3.41 6.62 -0.03
N SER A 28 4.06 7.60 0.55
CA SER A 28 3.47 8.92 0.81
C SER A 28 3.59 9.79 -0.43
N THR A 29 2.57 10.58 -0.74
CA THR A 29 2.68 11.56 -1.83
C THR A 29 3.34 12.84 -1.34
N PRO A 30 4.56 13.19 -1.81
CA PRO A 30 5.22 14.44 -1.47
C PRO A 30 4.69 15.61 -2.31
N TYR A 31 4.76 16.81 -1.76
CA TYR A 31 4.31 18.03 -2.44
C TYR A 31 5.39 19.11 -2.40
N LEU A 32 5.42 19.92 -3.46
CA LEU A 32 6.20 21.15 -3.52
C LEU A 32 5.51 22.28 -2.72
N THR A 33 6.20 23.39 -2.53
CA THR A 33 5.70 24.53 -1.75
C THR A 33 4.47 25.20 -2.36
N ASP A 34 4.25 25.03 -3.65
CA ASP A 34 3.06 25.49 -4.38
C ASP A 34 1.91 24.46 -4.35
N GLY A 35 2.15 23.31 -3.77
CA GLY A 35 1.20 22.20 -3.67
C GLY A 35 1.17 21.25 -4.86
N ALA A 36 2.00 21.43 -5.88
CA ALA A 36 2.17 20.44 -6.93
C ALA A 36 2.79 19.15 -6.38
N VAL A 37 2.50 18.00 -7.01
CA VAL A 37 3.12 16.73 -6.61
C VAL A 37 4.62 16.74 -6.93
N ASP A 38 5.47 16.44 -5.95
CA ASP A 38 6.91 16.28 -6.13
C ASP A 38 7.22 14.84 -6.61
N TYR A 39 7.17 14.64 -7.93
CA TYR A 39 7.48 13.32 -8.52
C TYR A 39 8.94 12.88 -8.30
N ASP A 40 9.87 13.81 -8.08
CA ASP A 40 11.26 13.45 -7.75
C ASP A 40 11.37 12.98 -6.30
N GLY A 41 10.61 13.57 -5.38
CA GLY A 41 10.43 13.08 -4.03
C GLY A 41 9.87 11.66 -4.01
N LEU A 42 8.84 11.42 -4.83
CA LEU A 42 8.24 10.08 -4.95
C LEU A 42 9.25 9.05 -5.49
N ARG A 43 10.10 9.42 -6.45
CA ARG A 43 11.19 8.56 -6.94
C ARG A 43 12.26 8.31 -5.86
N ARG A 44 12.58 9.31 -5.03
CA ARG A 44 13.52 9.13 -3.90
C ARG A 44 12.96 8.17 -2.86
N GLU A 45 11.66 8.26 -2.57
CA GLU A 45 10.98 7.34 -1.66
C GLU A 45 10.96 5.91 -2.21
N ALA A 46 10.68 5.72 -3.50
CA ALA A 46 10.79 4.41 -4.15
C ALA A 46 12.19 3.79 -3.99
N LYS A 47 13.24 4.60 -4.21
CA LYS A 47 14.63 4.16 -3.96
C LYS A 47 14.90 3.85 -2.48
N TRP A 48 14.28 4.56 -1.55
CA TRP A 48 14.34 4.25 -0.12
C TRP A 48 13.76 2.87 0.15
N VAL A 49 12.60 2.54 -0.41
CA VAL A 49 11.97 1.23 -0.28
C VAL A 49 12.88 0.12 -0.79
N VAL A 50 13.54 0.31 -1.94
CA VAL A 50 14.53 -0.63 -2.48
C VAL A 50 15.71 -0.81 -1.51
N ARG A 51 16.26 0.30 -0.98
CA ARG A 51 17.38 0.24 0.00
C ARG A 51 17.00 -0.50 1.27
N CYS A 52 15.76 -0.37 1.74
CA CYS A 52 15.28 -1.12 2.89
C CYS A 52 15.06 -2.62 2.61
N GLY A 53 15.18 -3.07 1.37
CA GLY A 53 15.01 -4.46 0.98
C GLY A 53 13.55 -4.92 1.05
N SER A 54 12.58 -4.02 0.86
CA SER A 54 11.16 -4.39 0.83
C SER A 54 10.84 -5.27 -0.36
N PRO A 55 10.02 -6.32 -0.19
CA PRO A 55 9.56 -7.12 -1.33
C PRO A 55 8.51 -6.40 -2.20
N GLY A 56 7.80 -5.43 -1.62
CA GLY A 56 6.77 -4.68 -2.34
C GLY A 56 6.67 -3.23 -1.94
N ALA A 57 5.90 -2.47 -2.70
CA ALA A 57 5.49 -1.10 -2.44
C ALA A 57 4.10 -0.86 -3.04
N ILE A 58 3.37 0.11 -2.50
CA ILE A 58 2.07 0.52 -3.02
C ILE A 58 2.09 2.03 -3.22
N TRP A 59 1.48 2.52 -4.30
CA TRP A 59 1.19 3.94 -4.42
C TRP A 59 -0.24 4.17 -4.89
N CYS A 60 -0.79 5.35 -4.53
CA CYS A 60 -2.16 5.76 -4.84
C CYS A 60 -3.22 4.88 -4.15
N GLN A 61 -3.03 4.64 -2.85
CA GLN A 61 -3.99 3.93 -2.01
C GLN A 61 -4.71 4.92 -1.06
N SER A 62 -5.87 4.52 -0.53
CA SER A 62 -6.82 5.38 0.20
C SER A 62 -6.23 6.21 1.34
N ASN A 63 -5.19 5.74 2.02
CA ASN A 63 -4.55 6.48 3.12
C ASN A 63 -3.50 7.50 2.65
N ASP A 64 -3.26 7.64 1.36
CA ASP A 64 -2.29 8.57 0.79
C ASP A 64 -2.97 9.73 0.04
N ALA A 65 -4.04 10.29 0.55
CA ALA A 65 -4.74 11.44 -0.03
C ALA A 65 -5.09 11.30 -1.54
N ILE A 66 -5.32 10.09 -1.99
CA ILE A 66 -5.62 9.73 -3.39
C ILE A 66 -6.78 10.53 -3.99
N ASP A 67 -7.73 10.94 -3.19
CA ASP A 67 -8.89 11.75 -3.53
C ASP A 67 -8.58 13.25 -3.67
N LEU A 68 -7.44 13.71 -3.18
CA LEU A 68 -6.91 15.06 -3.37
C LEU A 68 -6.06 15.18 -4.65
N LEU A 69 -5.78 14.06 -5.34
CA LEU A 69 -5.06 14.01 -6.59
C LEU A 69 -6.04 14.07 -7.77
N THR A 70 -5.67 14.84 -8.81
CA THR A 70 -6.35 14.80 -10.10
C THR A 70 -6.04 13.50 -10.84
N ARG A 71 -6.80 13.18 -11.89
CA ARG A 71 -6.53 12.03 -12.74
C ARG A 71 -5.13 12.13 -13.40
N ASP A 72 -4.76 13.31 -13.88
CA ASP A 72 -3.43 13.55 -14.48
C ASP A 72 -2.31 13.32 -13.48
N GLU A 73 -2.45 13.83 -12.24
CA GLU A 73 -1.47 13.61 -11.18
C GLU A 73 -1.32 12.13 -10.85
N LYS A 74 -2.43 11.36 -10.79
CA LYS A 74 -2.38 9.91 -10.60
C LYS A 74 -1.64 9.21 -11.73
N ASN A 75 -1.97 9.52 -12.98
CA ASN A 75 -1.33 8.91 -14.16
C ASN A 75 0.17 9.21 -14.20
N ARG A 76 0.56 10.46 -13.97
CA ARG A 76 1.99 10.85 -13.90
C ARG A 76 2.71 10.18 -12.73
N GLY A 77 2.04 9.98 -11.60
CA GLY A 77 2.60 9.27 -10.47
C GLY A 77 2.76 7.77 -10.72
N PHE A 78 1.85 7.14 -11.45
CA PHE A 78 2.01 5.74 -11.90
C PHE A 78 3.28 5.58 -12.75
N GLU A 79 3.49 6.46 -13.72
CA GLU A 79 4.70 6.50 -14.54
C GLU A 79 5.96 6.72 -13.71
N ALA A 80 5.92 7.70 -12.79
CA ALA A 80 7.07 8.02 -11.93
C ALA A 80 7.46 6.86 -11.03
N CYS A 81 6.48 6.17 -10.45
CA CYS A 81 6.73 4.97 -9.63
C CYS A 81 7.23 3.81 -10.49
N ALA A 82 6.58 3.52 -11.62
CA ALA A 82 6.97 2.42 -12.48
C ALA A 82 8.43 2.57 -12.95
N ALA A 83 8.81 3.76 -13.41
CA ALA A 83 10.20 4.06 -13.80
C ALA A 83 11.19 3.94 -12.62
N ALA A 84 10.77 4.32 -11.40
CA ALA A 84 11.66 4.27 -10.24
C ALA A 84 11.96 2.85 -9.74
N PHE A 85 11.04 1.91 -9.98
CA PHE A 85 11.21 0.50 -9.62
C PHE A 85 11.70 -0.37 -10.79
N GLU A 86 11.97 0.21 -11.96
CA GLU A 86 12.41 -0.57 -13.14
C GLU A 86 13.69 -1.37 -12.84
N GLY A 87 13.65 -2.65 -13.16
CA GLY A 87 14.76 -3.59 -12.91
C GLY A 87 14.98 -3.95 -11.44
N SER A 88 14.20 -3.42 -10.50
CA SER A 88 14.28 -3.80 -9.09
C SER A 88 13.50 -5.10 -8.80
N PRO A 89 13.82 -5.82 -7.71
CA PRO A 89 13.04 -6.99 -7.31
C PRO A 89 11.67 -6.65 -6.70
N VAL A 90 11.42 -5.37 -6.39
CA VAL A 90 10.23 -4.90 -5.68
C VAL A 90 8.99 -5.02 -6.56
N VAL A 91 7.91 -5.57 -6.01
CA VAL A 91 6.58 -5.56 -6.65
C VAL A 91 5.90 -4.23 -6.35
N LEU A 92 5.59 -3.45 -7.37
CA LEU A 92 4.85 -2.21 -7.28
C LEU A 92 3.35 -2.47 -7.46
N ALA A 93 2.55 -2.31 -6.42
CA ALA A 93 1.09 -2.34 -6.54
C ALA A 93 0.54 -0.91 -6.72
N LEU A 94 -0.17 -0.68 -7.81
CA LEU A 94 -0.79 0.60 -8.12
C LEU A 94 -2.29 0.59 -7.79
N GLY A 95 -2.79 1.70 -7.26
CA GLY A 95 -4.17 1.82 -6.79
C GLY A 95 -5.19 1.93 -7.92
N ALA A 96 -5.85 0.83 -8.26
CA ALA A 96 -7.01 0.80 -9.15
C ALA A 96 -8.28 1.17 -8.34
N ASN A 97 -8.38 2.43 -7.92
CA ASN A 97 -9.43 2.92 -7.03
C ASN A 97 -10.22 4.03 -7.71
N GLY A 98 -11.54 3.91 -7.72
CA GLY A 98 -12.45 4.89 -8.31
C GLY A 98 -13.61 5.23 -7.38
N THR A 99 -14.28 6.34 -7.64
CA THR A 99 -15.54 6.74 -6.97
C THR A 99 -16.70 5.85 -7.37
N ASN A 100 -16.59 5.19 -8.53
CA ASN A 100 -17.54 4.23 -9.07
C ASN A 100 -16.80 3.14 -9.83
N ALA A 101 -17.54 2.08 -10.18
CA ALA A 101 -16.98 0.93 -10.88
C ALA A 101 -16.38 1.31 -12.25
N THR A 102 -16.99 2.25 -12.98
CA THR A 102 -16.47 2.68 -14.29
C THR A 102 -15.10 3.37 -14.14
N GLU A 103 -14.97 4.32 -13.21
CA GLU A 103 -13.70 4.98 -12.95
C GLU A 103 -12.62 4.00 -12.49
N MET A 104 -12.98 3.03 -11.63
CA MET A 104 -12.07 1.96 -11.20
C MET A 104 -11.52 1.17 -12.41
N LEU A 105 -12.38 0.81 -13.37
CA LEU A 105 -11.98 0.06 -14.57
C LEU A 105 -11.10 0.90 -15.51
N GLU A 106 -11.40 2.19 -15.67
CA GLU A 106 -10.57 3.11 -16.46
C GLU A 106 -9.16 3.26 -15.87
N ILE A 107 -9.06 3.34 -14.52
CA ILE A 107 -7.77 3.41 -13.84
C ILE A 107 -7.02 2.07 -13.99
N ALA A 108 -7.70 0.94 -13.85
CA ALA A 108 -7.09 -0.37 -14.07
C ALA A 108 -6.53 -0.50 -15.50
N ALA A 109 -7.28 -0.07 -16.51
CA ALA A 109 -6.82 -0.04 -17.89
C ALA A 109 -5.60 0.89 -18.09
N GLU A 110 -5.52 2.03 -17.38
CA GLU A 110 -4.33 2.88 -17.41
C GLU A 110 -3.13 2.19 -16.77
N ILE A 111 -3.32 1.50 -15.65
CA ILE A 111 -2.23 0.73 -15.00
C ILE A 111 -1.71 -0.36 -15.96
N GLU A 112 -2.57 -1.01 -16.73
CA GLU A 112 -2.13 -1.97 -17.76
C GLU A 112 -1.29 -1.29 -18.86
N ARG A 113 -1.66 -0.08 -19.29
CA ARG A 113 -0.86 0.71 -20.24
C ARG A 113 0.50 1.11 -19.67
N VAL A 114 0.54 1.54 -18.40
CA VAL A 114 1.80 1.83 -17.68
C VAL A 114 2.70 0.60 -17.66
N ALA A 115 2.15 -0.54 -17.30
CA ALA A 115 2.90 -1.79 -17.25
C ALA A 115 3.47 -2.20 -18.63
N ALA A 116 2.74 -1.96 -19.69
CA ALA A 116 3.23 -2.22 -21.05
C ALA A 116 4.40 -1.28 -21.43
N ARG A 117 4.42 -0.04 -20.92
CA ARG A 117 5.53 0.90 -21.11
C ARG A 117 6.75 0.58 -20.23
N HIS A 118 6.54 -0.10 -19.10
CA HIS A 118 7.60 -0.48 -18.14
C HIS A 118 7.70 -2.01 -17.98
N PRO A 119 8.10 -2.74 -19.02
CA PRO A 119 8.06 -4.21 -19.02
C PRO A 119 9.01 -4.86 -18.00
N ASN A 120 10.00 -4.12 -17.50
CA ASN A 120 10.96 -4.59 -16.49
C ASN A 120 10.53 -4.26 -15.05
N THR A 121 9.36 -3.66 -14.85
CA THR A 121 8.80 -3.37 -13.53
C THR A 121 7.72 -4.40 -13.21
N LYS A 122 7.84 -5.07 -12.05
CA LYS A 122 6.84 -6.03 -11.58
C LYS A 122 5.65 -5.25 -11.02
N ILE A 123 4.60 -5.08 -11.83
CA ILE A 123 3.41 -4.32 -11.44
C ILE A 123 2.28 -5.27 -11.05
N ALA A 124 1.66 -4.98 -9.91
CA ALA A 124 0.38 -5.50 -9.44
C ALA A 124 -0.62 -4.34 -9.28
N MET A 125 -1.85 -4.63 -8.91
CA MET A 125 -2.86 -3.64 -8.54
C MET A 125 -3.34 -3.84 -7.12
N ILE A 126 -3.90 -2.78 -6.53
CA ILE A 126 -4.70 -2.85 -5.30
C ILE A 126 -6.00 -2.10 -5.53
N SER A 127 -7.12 -2.72 -5.14
CA SER A 127 -8.46 -2.15 -5.31
C SER A 127 -9.26 -2.22 -4.02
N ARG A 128 -9.96 -1.15 -3.71
CA ARG A 128 -10.94 -1.06 -2.65
C ARG A 128 -12.37 -1.08 -3.25
N PRO A 129 -13.42 -1.32 -2.45
CA PRO A 129 -14.78 -1.15 -2.93
C PRO A 129 -15.00 0.25 -3.51
N PRO A 130 -15.58 0.38 -4.71
CA PRO A 130 -15.99 1.68 -5.25
C PRO A 130 -17.01 2.38 -4.34
N ASP A 131 -17.00 3.72 -4.30
CA ASP A 131 -17.82 4.48 -3.36
C ASP A 131 -19.33 4.43 -3.65
N ASP A 132 -19.73 4.04 -4.85
CA ASP A 132 -21.13 3.94 -5.27
C ASP A 132 -21.78 2.59 -4.99
N VAL A 133 -21.02 1.55 -4.64
CA VAL A 133 -21.59 0.24 -4.30
C VAL A 133 -22.21 0.25 -2.90
N ARG A 134 -23.37 -0.38 -2.75
CA ARG A 134 -24.15 -0.45 -1.50
C ARG A 134 -24.44 -1.86 -1.04
N THR A 135 -24.34 -2.82 -1.94
CA THR A 135 -24.62 -4.24 -1.67
C THR A 135 -23.41 -5.08 -2.04
N GLU A 136 -23.31 -6.26 -1.44
CA GLU A 136 -22.26 -7.22 -1.77
C GLU A 136 -22.38 -7.70 -3.23
N ALA A 137 -23.58 -7.85 -3.75
CA ALA A 137 -23.80 -8.24 -5.15
C ALA A 137 -23.29 -7.19 -6.14
N GLU A 138 -23.50 -5.89 -5.85
CA GLU A 138 -22.94 -4.79 -6.64
C GLU A 138 -21.41 -4.79 -6.58
N LEU A 139 -20.83 -5.05 -5.40
CA LEU A 139 -19.40 -5.14 -5.23
C LEU A 139 -18.81 -6.34 -5.99
N GLU A 140 -19.44 -7.51 -5.89
CA GLU A 140 -19.04 -8.71 -6.64
C GLU A 140 -19.08 -8.44 -8.15
N SER A 141 -20.13 -7.80 -8.65
CA SER A 141 -20.25 -7.42 -10.07
C SER A 141 -19.16 -6.43 -10.50
N ALA A 142 -18.85 -5.43 -9.66
CA ALA A 142 -17.79 -4.44 -9.96
C ALA A 142 -16.41 -5.11 -10.03
N TRP A 143 -16.09 -5.98 -9.08
CA TRP A 143 -14.81 -6.68 -9.07
C TRP A 143 -14.71 -7.79 -10.09
N ASP A 144 -15.84 -8.45 -10.46
CA ASP A 144 -15.86 -9.40 -11.57
C ASP A 144 -15.47 -8.73 -12.89
N ARG A 145 -15.98 -7.52 -13.15
CA ARG A 145 -15.59 -6.71 -14.31
C ARG A 145 -14.12 -6.30 -14.25
N LEU A 146 -13.58 -5.99 -13.05
CA LEU A 146 -12.15 -5.71 -12.87
C LEU A 146 -11.30 -6.92 -13.24
N GLY A 147 -11.72 -8.13 -12.88
CA GLY A 147 -11.07 -9.38 -13.27
C GLY A 147 -11.04 -9.61 -14.79
N GLY A 148 -11.99 -9.05 -15.53
CA GLY A 148 -11.98 -9.08 -17.01
C GLY A 148 -11.06 -8.05 -17.65
N VAL A 149 -10.64 -7.01 -16.93
CA VAL A 149 -9.72 -5.95 -17.42
C VAL A 149 -8.28 -6.20 -17.00
N ALA A 150 -8.06 -6.58 -15.74
CA ALA A 150 -6.73 -6.77 -15.18
C ALA A 150 -6.05 -8.03 -15.74
N GLN A 151 -4.75 -7.91 -16.08
CA GLN A 151 -3.89 -8.99 -16.56
C GLN A 151 -2.80 -9.36 -15.54
N ARG A 152 -2.90 -8.85 -14.30
CA ARG A 152 -1.93 -8.98 -13.23
C ARG A 152 -2.59 -9.13 -11.87
N PRO A 153 -1.86 -9.56 -10.82
CA PRO A 153 -2.42 -9.69 -9.48
C PRO A 153 -3.12 -8.42 -9.00
N VAL A 154 -4.31 -8.57 -8.43
CA VAL A 154 -5.07 -7.50 -7.77
C VAL A 154 -5.26 -7.87 -6.31
N ILE A 155 -4.82 -6.99 -5.41
CA ILE A 155 -5.04 -7.10 -3.97
C ILE A 155 -6.38 -6.43 -3.65
N PHE A 156 -7.32 -7.17 -3.09
CA PHE A 156 -8.56 -6.58 -2.59
C PHE A 156 -8.37 -6.02 -1.18
N GLN A 157 -8.79 -4.78 -0.96
CA GLN A 157 -8.92 -4.21 0.37
C GLN A 157 -10.34 -4.43 0.89
N THR A 158 -10.50 -5.07 2.03
CA THR A 158 -11.80 -5.47 2.56
C THR A 158 -12.58 -4.33 3.20
N HIS A 159 -11.89 -3.28 3.68
CA HIS A 159 -12.52 -2.09 4.25
C HIS A 159 -12.26 -0.84 3.39
N CYS A 160 -13.26 0.02 3.28
CA CYS A 160 -13.13 1.30 2.61
C CYS A 160 -13.86 2.42 3.36
N SER A 161 -15.17 2.35 3.45
CA SER A 161 -15.99 3.36 4.13
C SER A 161 -17.16 2.72 4.86
N LYS A 162 -17.80 3.46 5.75
CA LYS A 162 -19.02 2.99 6.46
C LYS A 162 -20.21 2.74 5.51
N LYS A 163 -20.14 3.23 4.27
CA LYS A 163 -21.24 3.15 3.28
C LYS A 163 -21.10 1.99 2.32
N THR A 164 -19.88 1.45 2.16
CA THR A 164 -19.61 0.33 1.27
C THR A 164 -19.70 -0.99 2.01
N PRO A 165 -20.15 -2.07 1.38
CA PRO A 165 -20.18 -3.38 2.02
C PRO A 165 -18.77 -3.90 2.25
N THR A 166 -18.56 -4.61 3.37
CA THR A 166 -17.40 -5.45 3.56
C THR A 166 -17.64 -6.76 2.82
N PRO A 167 -16.79 -7.20 1.86
CA PRO A 167 -16.99 -8.44 1.13
C PRO A 167 -16.97 -9.64 2.07
N SER A 168 -17.81 -10.65 1.88
CA SER A 168 -17.69 -11.93 2.58
C SER A 168 -16.47 -12.72 2.09
N VAL A 169 -15.96 -13.62 2.94
CA VAL A 169 -14.86 -14.52 2.53
C VAL A 169 -15.31 -15.41 1.37
N GLU A 170 -16.56 -15.86 1.39
CA GLU A 170 -17.16 -16.67 0.33
C GLU A 170 -17.18 -15.94 -1.01
N MET A 171 -17.51 -14.64 -1.03
CA MET A 171 -17.47 -13.82 -2.24
C MET A 171 -16.05 -13.70 -2.79
N LEU A 172 -15.07 -13.41 -1.91
CA LEU A 172 -13.66 -13.32 -2.30
C LEU A 172 -13.15 -14.63 -2.92
N VAL A 173 -13.54 -15.78 -2.33
CA VAL A 173 -13.21 -17.11 -2.85
C VAL A 173 -13.88 -17.38 -4.20
N ARG A 174 -15.16 -16.99 -4.39
CA ARG A 174 -15.85 -17.13 -5.69
C ARG A 174 -15.15 -16.34 -6.79
N LEU A 175 -14.79 -15.07 -6.51
CA LEU A 175 -14.06 -14.22 -7.46
C LEU A 175 -12.66 -14.78 -7.78
N ALA A 176 -11.93 -15.27 -6.77
CA ALA A 176 -10.62 -15.87 -6.98
C ALA A 176 -10.69 -17.15 -7.83
N LYS A 177 -11.75 -17.96 -7.69
CA LYS A 177 -11.97 -19.13 -8.55
C LYS A 177 -12.36 -18.75 -9.99
N ARG A 178 -13.10 -17.65 -10.16
CA ARG A 178 -13.50 -17.15 -11.48
C ARG A 178 -12.35 -16.51 -12.27
N HIS A 179 -11.46 -15.79 -11.57
CA HIS A 179 -10.31 -15.10 -12.15
C HIS A 179 -8.99 -15.54 -11.48
N PRO A 180 -8.59 -16.82 -11.62
CA PRO A 180 -7.47 -17.38 -10.82
C PRO A 180 -6.11 -16.79 -11.17
N ALA A 181 -5.91 -16.17 -12.33
CA ALA A 181 -4.67 -15.48 -12.68
C ALA A 181 -4.53 -14.14 -11.95
N VAL A 182 -5.65 -13.49 -11.63
CA VAL A 182 -5.72 -12.10 -11.16
C VAL A 182 -5.98 -12.03 -9.66
N PHE A 183 -6.93 -12.79 -9.13
CA PHE A 183 -7.41 -12.68 -7.76
C PHE A 183 -6.85 -13.73 -6.80
N GLY A 184 -7.19 -13.60 -5.54
CA GLY A 184 -6.71 -14.44 -4.43
C GLY A 184 -5.74 -13.70 -3.50
N TYR A 185 -5.64 -12.39 -3.61
CA TYR A 185 -4.81 -11.53 -2.75
C TYR A 185 -5.70 -10.56 -1.99
N VAL A 186 -5.54 -10.48 -0.67
CA VAL A 186 -6.40 -9.68 0.21
C VAL A 186 -5.57 -8.87 1.19
N LYS A 187 -5.88 -7.60 1.33
CA LYS A 187 -5.55 -6.76 2.48
C LYS A 187 -6.72 -6.80 3.45
N GLU A 188 -6.61 -7.58 4.52
CA GLU A 188 -7.69 -7.73 5.47
C GLU A 188 -7.74 -6.56 6.45
N GLU A 189 -8.84 -5.85 6.44
CA GLU A 189 -9.13 -4.65 7.23
C GLU A 189 -10.57 -4.60 7.73
N ALA A 190 -11.25 -5.73 7.89
CA ALA A 190 -12.58 -5.72 8.48
C ALA A 190 -12.56 -5.13 9.90
N ALA A 191 -13.66 -4.54 10.34
CA ALA A 191 -13.72 -3.82 11.61
C ALA A 191 -13.58 -4.75 12.82
N GLY A 192 -12.91 -4.28 13.85
CA GLY A 192 -12.79 -4.95 15.15
C GLY A 192 -12.01 -6.27 15.08
N ASN A 193 -12.42 -7.23 15.90
CA ASN A 193 -11.78 -8.55 15.96
C ASN A 193 -12.12 -9.44 14.75
N SER A 194 -13.12 -9.08 13.96
CA SER A 194 -13.53 -9.86 12.78
C SER A 194 -12.41 -10.00 11.76
N ALA A 195 -11.48 -9.05 11.68
CA ALA A 195 -10.32 -9.15 10.78
C ALA A 195 -9.46 -10.40 11.06
N ASN A 196 -9.27 -10.78 12.32
CA ASN A 196 -8.48 -11.97 12.68
C ASN A 196 -9.21 -13.28 12.31
N GLU A 197 -10.52 -13.35 12.61
CA GLU A 197 -11.36 -14.51 12.26
C GLU A 197 -11.44 -14.70 10.75
N ARG A 198 -11.66 -13.60 10.00
CA ARG A 198 -11.70 -13.60 8.55
C ARG A 198 -10.37 -14.02 7.94
N MET A 199 -9.25 -13.52 8.45
CA MET A 199 -7.92 -13.89 7.98
C MET A 199 -7.67 -15.39 8.11
N VAL A 200 -8.10 -16.02 9.22
CA VAL A 200 -8.01 -17.48 9.39
C VAL A 200 -8.83 -18.21 8.32
N LEU A 201 -10.06 -17.77 8.06
CA LEU A 201 -10.93 -18.37 7.02
C LEU A 201 -10.35 -18.16 5.61
N GLU A 202 -9.85 -16.98 5.32
CA GLU A 202 -9.20 -16.65 4.04
C GLU A 202 -7.96 -17.51 3.82
N CYS A 203 -7.10 -17.65 4.83
CA CYS A 203 -5.90 -18.48 4.75
C CYS A 203 -6.23 -19.98 4.62
N ALA A 204 -7.36 -20.43 5.19
CA ALA A 204 -7.84 -21.79 5.04
C ALA A 204 -8.41 -22.08 3.64
N ALA A 205 -8.81 -21.06 2.88
CA ALA A 205 -9.42 -21.20 1.56
C ALA A 205 -8.39 -21.39 0.43
N LYS A 206 -7.16 -21.81 0.73
CA LYS A 206 -6.15 -22.16 -0.29
C LYS A 206 -6.65 -23.35 -1.14
N PRO A 207 -6.30 -23.45 -2.44
CA PRO A 207 -5.41 -22.55 -3.18
C PRO A 207 -6.10 -21.32 -3.80
N ALA A 208 -7.43 -21.13 -3.65
CA ALA A 208 -8.12 -20.00 -4.23
C ALA A 208 -7.60 -18.67 -3.64
N MET A 209 -7.51 -18.59 -2.33
CA MET A 209 -6.86 -17.49 -1.63
C MET A 209 -5.36 -17.73 -1.56
N LYS A 210 -4.58 -16.88 -2.22
CA LYS A 210 -3.13 -17.05 -2.41
C LYS A 210 -2.32 -16.38 -1.30
N ARG A 211 -2.66 -15.12 -0.98
CA ARG A 211 -1.97 -14.31 0.04
C ARG A 211 -2.94 -13.42 0.79
N VAL A 212 -2.78 -13.37 2.10
CA VAL A 212 -3.55 -12.49 2.98
C VAL A 212 -2.59 -11.59 3.75
N PHE A 213 -2.76 -10.29 3.58
CA PHE A 213 -1.94 -9.26 4.21
C PHE A 213 -2.68 -8.64 5.39
N SER A 214 -1.96 -8.39 6.47
CA SER A 214 -2.43 -7.56 7.58
C SER A 214 -2.64 -6.12 7.13
N GLY A 215 -3.76 -5.52 7.48
CA GLY A 215 -4.04 -4.11 7.27
C GLY A 215 -4.01 -3.28 8.56
N TRP A 216 -4.86 -2.24 8.66
CA TRP A 216 -4.99 -1.38 9.85
C TRP A 216 -3.67 -0.85 10.40
N GLY A 217 -2.76 -0.44 9.51
CA GLY A 217 -1.45 0.07 9.94
C GLY A 217 -0.59 -0.95 10.68
N GLY A 218 -0.95 -2.23 10.68
CA GLY A 218 -0.18 -3.28 11.33
C GLY A 218 -0.37 -3.39 12.85
N TRP A 219 -1.46 -2.82 13.42
CA TRP A 219 -1.71 -2.84 14.86
C TRP A 219 -1.67 -4.24 15.48
N GLN A 220 -2.16 -5.25 14.77
CA GLN A 220 -2.23 -6.65 15.22
C GLN A 220 -1.27 -7.56 14.47
N TRP A 221 -0.35 -7.00 13.67
CA TRP A 221 0.45 -7.77 12.71
C TRP A 221 1.24 -8.89 13.35
N LEU A 222 1.86 -8.67 14.53
CA LEU A 222 2.60 -9.72 15.23
C LEU A 222 1.72 -10.94 15.56
N TYR A 223 0.50 -10.69 16.05
CA TYR A 223 -0.48 -11.74 16.35
C TYR A 223 -0.94 -12.41 15.05
N GLN A 224 -1.25 -11.65 14.04
CA GLN A 224 -1.72 -12.15 12.73
C GLN A 224 -0.67 -13.00 12.02
N LEU A 225 0.62 -12.63 12.10
CA LEU A 225 1.73 -13.45 11.60
C LEU A 225 1.80 -14.80 12.31
N ARG A 226 1.69 -14.79 13.65
CA ARG A 226 1.89 -16.00 14.47
C ARG A 226 0.68 -16.90 14.53
N GLN A 227 -0.54 -16.35 14.45
CA GLN A 227 -1.77 -17.07 14.80
C GLN A 227 -2.82 -17.12 13.69
N CYS A 228 -2.81 -16.16 12.73
CA CYS A 228 -3.86 -16.06 11.75
C CYS A 228 -3.41 -16.44 10.33
N GLY A 229 -2.11 -16.68 10.11
CA GLY A 229 -1.57 -17.04 8.79
C GLY A 229 -1.31 -15.87 7.87
N SER A 230 -1.20 -14.63 8.39
CA SER A 230 -0.80 -13.46 7.59
C SER A 230 0.51 -13.72 6.85
N GLU A 231 0.57 -13.35 5.59
CA GLU A 231 1.76 -13.53 4.75
C GLU A 231 2.44 -12.19 4.42
N GLY A 232 2.07 -11.11 5.10
CA GLY A 232 2.69 -9.79 4.93
C GLY A 232 1.92 -8.68 5.62
N LEU A 233 2.33 -7.45 5.32
CA LEU A 233 1.75 -6.22 5.88
C LEU A 233 1.55 -5.20 4.77
N ILE A 234 0.37 -4.59 4.72
CA ILE A 234 0.11 -3.39 3.91
C ILE A 234 -0.20 -2.23 4.86
N THR A 235 0.66 -1.22 4.87
CA THR A 235 0.58 -0.10 5.81
C THR A 235 1.06 1.21 5.18
N GLU A 236 0.48 2.31 5.59
CA GLU A 236 0.88 3.69 5.23
C GLU A 236 2.13 4.18 5.99
N ARG A 237 2.84 3.30 6.66
CA ARG A 237 3.97 3.60 7.55
C ARG A 237 5.33 3.41 6.87
N VAL A 238 5.46 3.85 5.64
CA VAL A 238 6.68 3.65 4.84
C VAL A 238 7.94 4.16 5.53
N ALA A 239 7.88 5.27 6.26
CA ALA A 239 9.02 5.82 7.00
C ALA A 239 9.58 4.87 8.07
N TYR A 240 8.78 3.92 8.54
CA TYR A 240 9.20 2.93 9.54
C TYR A 240 9.60 1.59 8.92
N LEU A 241 9.79 1.58 7.61
CA LEU A 241 10.12 0.36 6.85
C LEU A 241 11.34 -0.41 7.39
N PRO A 242 12.42 0.21 7.90
CA PRO A 242 13.52 -0.54 8.52
C PRO A 242 13.07 -1.44 9.67
N LEU A 243 12.19 -0.95 10.56
CA LEU A 243 11.61 -1.75 11.64
C LEU A 243 10.67 -2.84 11.14
N ILE A 244 9.82 -2.49 10.16
CA ILE A 244 8.91 -3.43 9.51
C ILE A 244 9.70 -4.58 8.86
N MET A 245 10.78 -4.26 8.17
CA MET A 245 11.66 -5.25 7.53
C MET A 245 12.42 -6.10 8.56
N ARG A 246 12.79 -5.53 9.70
CA ARG A 246 13.36 -6.31 10.81
C ARG A 246 12.35 -7.32 11.36
N ILE A 247 11.11 -6.90 11.64
CA ILE A 247 10.04 -7.79 12.10
C ILE A 247 9.84 -8.95 11.10
N TRP A 248 9.75 -8.60 9.81
CA TRP A 248 9.53 -9.58 8.75
C TRP A 248 10.67 -10.60 8.62
N ARG A 249 11.93 -10.15 8.68
CA ARG A 249 13.09 -11.05 8.60
C ARG A 249 13.20 -11.96 9.82
N GLU A 250 12.97 -11.43 11.02
CA GLU A 250 12.98 -12.26 12.24
C GLU A 250 11.85 -13.31 12.20
N TYR A 251 10.66 -12.93 11.69
CA TYR A 251 9.58 -13.90 11.44
C TYR A 251 10.02 -15.03 10.51
N LEU A 252 10.65 -14.71 9.38
CA LEU A 252 11.11 -15.71 8.41
C LEU A 252 12.20 -16.62 8.98
N ARG A 253 12.97 -16.15 9.95
CA ARG A 253 13.99 -16.92 10.67
C ARG A 253 13.42 -17.76 11.83
N GLY A 254 12.15 -17.62 12.14
CA GLY A 254 11.52 -18.25 13.31
C GLY A 254 11.79 -17.54 14.63
N ASP A 255 12.27 -16.28 14.58
CA ASP A 255 12.51 -15.40 15.75
C ASP A 255 13.34 -16.04 16.86
N PRO A 256 14.53 -16.60 16.58
CA PRO A 256 15.29 -17.40 17.54
C PRO A 256 15.72 -16.62 18.79
N ASP A 257 15.88 -15.30 18.66
CA ASP A 257 16.38 -14.41 19.71
C ASP A 257 15.28 -13.49 20.30
N GLY A 258 14.00 -13.68 19.94
CA GLY A 258 12.89 -12.83 20.40
C GLY A 258 12.90 -11.39 19.86
N LYS A 259 13.78 -11.06 18.93
CA LYS A 259 14.00 -9.71 18.40
C LYS A 259 12.80 -9.16 17.60
N MET A 260 11.95 -10.05 17.07
CA MET A 260 10.72 -9.64 16.37
C MET A 260 9.78 -8.93 17.33
N THR A 261 9.63 -9.41 18.55
CA THR A 261 8.77 -8.81 19.57
C THR A 261 9.25 -7.43 19.96
N ASP A 262 10.56 -7.25 20.16
CA ASP A 262 11.15 -5.94 20.50
C ASP A 262 10.97 -4.92 19.37
N ALA A 263 11.25 -5.32 18.13
CA ALA A 263 11.03 -4.46 16.96
C ALA A 263 9.54 -4.10 16.79
N PHE A 264 8.63 -5.03 17.06
CA PHE A 264 7.20 -4.78 17.00
C PHE A 264 6.73 -3.83 18.11
N ALA A 265 7.27 -3.96 19.34
CA ALA A 265 6.97 -3.06 20.43
C ALA A 265 7.36 -1.61 20.08
N MET A 266 8.55 -1.42 19.50
CA MET A 266 9.00 -0.11 19.01
C MET A 266 8.10 0.42 17.88
N TYR A 267 7.77 -0.42 16.91
CA TYR A 267 6.85 -0.06 15.83
C TYR A 267 5.49 0.39 16.38
N ARG A 268 4.96 -0.33 17.38
CA ARG A 268 3.70 0.02 18.05
C ARG A 268 3.74 1.39 18.72
N LEU A 269 4.87 1.77 19.34
CA LEU A 269 5.02 3.12 19.90
C LEU A 269 4.93 4.21 18.84
N LEU A 270 5.55 4.00 17.67
CA LEU A 270 5.51 4.96 16.56
C LEU A 270 4.11 5.12 15.93
N ILE A 271 3.31 4.06 15.92
CA ILE A 271 1.96 4.11 15.34
C ILE A 271 0.86 4.37 16.36
N ASP A 272 1.18 4.47 17.66
CA ASP A 272 0.20 4.79 18.69
C ASP A 272 -0.08 6.29 18.74
N GLN A 273 -1.20 6.70 18.16
CA GLN A 273 -1.64 8.10 18.13
C GLN A 273 -1.83 8.73 19.52
N ARG A 274 -2.03 7.93 20.56
CA ARG A 274 -2.18 8.44 21.94
C ARG A 274 -0.85 8.97 22.48
N ASN A 275 0.26 8.44 22.02
CA ASN A 275 1.59 8.90 22.42
C ASN A 275 1.94 10.24 21.74
N PHE A 276 1.31 10.52 20.61
CA PHE A 276 1.59 11.69 19.76
C PHE A 276 0.27 12.38 19.35
N PRO A 277 -0.43 13.01 20.31
CA PRO A 277 -1.71 13.67 20.06
C PRO A 277 -1.53 14.83 19.07
N GLY A 278 -2.44 14.92 18.11
CA GLY A 278 -2.45 15.99 17.09
C GLY A 278 -1.63 15.70 15.83
N GLY A 279 -0.84 14.61 15.82
CA GLY A 279 -0.22 14.11 14.60
C GLY A 279 -1.12 13.08 13.92
N GLY A 280 -1.52 13.34 12.70
CA GLY A 280 -2.02 12.27 11.84
C GLY A 280 -0.89 11.29 11.54
N LEU A 281 -1.24 10.08 11.15
CA LEU A 281 -0.26 9.03 10.83
C LEU A 281 0.76 9.44 9.76
N ARG A 282 0.37 10.33 8.86
CA ARG A 282 1.25 10.92 7.84
C ARG A 282 2.28 11.87 8.43
N ASP A 283 1.92 12.56 9.52
CA ASP A 283 2.69 13.67 10.03
C ASP A 283 4.06 13.21 10.53
N TYR A 284 4.12 12.10 11.27
CA TYR A 284 5.40 11.53 11.72
C TYR A 284 6.16 10.84 10.59
N SER A 285 5.47 10.18 9.68
CA SER A 285 6.10 9.64 8.47
C SER A 285 6.78 10.73 7.67
N LEU A 286 6.12 11.87 7.45
CA LEU A 286 6.71 13.02 6.74
C LEU A 286 7.92 13.60 7.48
N TYR A 287 7.91 13.64 8.82
CA TYR A 287 9.06 14.07 9.61
C TYR A 287 10.30 13.18 9.38
N PHE A 288 10.13 11.87 9.42
CA PHE A 288 11.24 10.95 9.19
C PHE A 288 11.71 10.95 7.74
N LEU A 289 10.80 11.03 6.77
CA LEU A 289 11.14 11.12 5.34
C LEU A 289 11.91 12.41 5.01
N GLU A 290 11.56 13.54 5.64
CA GLU A 290 12.33 14.79 5.54
C GLU A 290 13.70 14.64 6.20
N LYS A 291 13.75 14.08 7.40
CA LYS A 291 15.00 13.90 8.16
C LYS A 291 16.00 12.98 7.46
N GLU A 292 15.51 11.97 6.74
CA GLU A 292 16.31 11.07 5.89
C GLU A 292 16.68 11.71 4.54
N GLY A 293 16.22 12.92 4.26
CA GLY A 293 16.48 13.61 3.00
C GLY A 293 15.74 13.01 1.80
N ILE A 294 14.71 12.21 2.05
CA ILE A 294 13.86 11.62 1.00
C ILE A 294 12.91 12.69 0.47
N PHE A 295 12.26 13.43 1.38
CA PHE A 295 11.42 14.57 1.05
C PHE A 295 12.13 15.87 1.37
N ALA A 296 11.86 16.90 0.56
CA ALA A 296 12.43 18.23 0.76
C ALA A 296 11.76 19.02 1.89
N ASN A 297 10.56 18.62 2.28
CA ASN A 297 9.71 19.31 3.25
C ASN A 297 8.62 18.37 3.78
N ARG A 298 7.82 18.88 4.74
CA ARG A 298 6.68 18.19 5.37
C ARG A 298 5.33 18.77 4.94
N ILE A 299 5.27 19.33 3.74
CA ILE A 299 4.02 19.87 3.20
C ILE A 299 3.12 18.71 2.75
N SER A 300 1.85 18.82 3.07
CA SER A 300 0.81 17.88 2.66
C SER A 300 -0.43 18.62 2.19
N ARG A 301 -1.17 18.04 1.26
CA ARG A 301 -2.53 18.47 0.97
C ARG A 301 -3.46 17.97 2.05
N ARG A 302 -4.35 18.84 2.51
CA ARG A 302 -5.44 18.54 3.45
C ARG A 302 -6.76 18.95 2.82
N TYR A 303 -7.83 18.33 3.20
CA TYR A 303 -9.16 18.77 2.77
C TYR A 303 -9.38 20.24 3.13
N ALA A 304 -9.90 21.01 2.19
CA ALA A 304 -10.21 22.42 2.44
C ALA A 304 -11.33 22.59 3.48
N ASP A 305 -12.29 21.67 3.48
CA ASP A 305 -13.38 21.59 4.46
C ASP A 305 -13.25 20.32 5.31
N ALA A 306 -13.16 20.47 6.64
CA ALA A 306 -13.08 19.35 7.57
C ALA A 306 -14.32 18.45 7.54
N LYS A 307 -15.49 18.97 7.17
CA LYS A 307 -16.73 18.19 7.04
C LYS A 307 -16.69 17.19 5.87
N GLU A 308 -15.84 17.43 4.88
CA GLU A 308 -15.67 16.49 3.76
C GLU A 308 -14.98 15.18 4.20
N THR A 309 -14.25 15.18 5.31
CA THR A 309 -13.58 13.98 5.83
C THR A 309 -14.54 12.97 6.47
N GLU A 310 -15.70 13.41 6.94
CA GLU A 310 -16.69 12.54 7.60
C GLU A 310 -17.50 11.71 6.61
N GLY A 311 -17.52 12.07 5.34
CA GLY A 311 -18.38 11.47 4.33
C GLY A 311 -17.87 10.16 3.73
N GLY A 312 -16.59 9.83 3.86
CA GLY A 312 -15.97 8.60 3.31
C GLY A 312 -16.05 8.48 1.78
N SER A 313 -16.39 9.53 1.04
CA SER A 313 -16.37 9.52 -0.40
C SER A 313 -15.01 10.01 -0.90
N PHE A 314 -14.38 9.22 -1.75
CA PHE A 314 -13.04 9.46 -2.27
C PHE A 314 -13.08 10.02 -3.70
N GLY A 315 -13.79 11.15 -3.88
CA GLY A 315 -13.83 11.85 -5.17
C GLY A 315 -12.44 12.24 -5.65
N THR A 316 -12.23 12.26 -6.95
CA THR A 316 -10.99 12.73 -7.55
C THR A 316 -10.98 14.26 -7.61
N GLY A 317 -9.86 14.89 -7.25
CA GLY A 317 -9.66 16.34 -7.41
C GLY A 317 -10.47 17.20 -6.45
N ARG A 318 -10.72 16.75 -5.22
CA ARG A 318 -11.37 17.56 -4.19
C ARG A 318 -10.58 18.81 -3.84
N LYS A 319 -11.28 19.82 -3.34
CA LYS A 319 -10.64 21.05 -2.87
C LYS A 319 -9.71 20.75 -1.71
N TRP A 320 -8.51 21.27 -1.78
CA TRP A 320 -7.49 21.10 -0.76
C TRP A 320 -6.86 22.43 -0.37
N LYS A 321 -6.21 22.43 0.78
CA LYS A 321 -5.30 23.48 1.25
C LYS A 321 -3.96 22.85 1.59
N LEU A 322 -2.92 23.65 1.56
CA LEU A 322 -1.60 23.22 2.03
C LEU A 322 -1.55 23.31 3.55
N ASP A 323 -0.90 22.32 4.13
CA ASP A 323 -0.62 22.26 5.55
C ASP A 323 0.79 21.73 5.75
N GLU A 324 1.60 22.50 6.47
CA GLU A 324 2.92 22.05 6.90
C GLU A 324 2.79 21.38 8.25
N VAL A 325 3.27 20.14 8.33
CA VAL A 325 3.20 19.38 9.57
C VAL A 325 4.08 19.98 10.64
N LYS A 326 3.45 20.50 11.70
CA LYS A 326 4.11 21.09 12.87
C LYS A 326 4.18 20.09 13.99
N ILE A 327 5.40 19.73 14.41
CA ILE A 327 5.63 18.83 15.54
C ILE A 327 6.14 19.67 16.71
N PRO A 328 5.45 19.65 17.87
CA PRO A 328 5.92 20.34 19.07
C PRO A 328 7.35 19.88 19.48
N GLU A 329 8.17 20.79 19.98
CA GLU A 329 9.58 20.52 20.29
C GLU A 329 9.78 19.32 21.23
N ARG A 330 8.93 19.18 22.25
CA ARG A 330 9.00 18.04 23.16
C ARG A 330 8.83 16.72 22.42
N GLN A 331 7.82 16.61 21.55
CA GLN A 331 7.55 15.40 20.76
C GLN A 331 8.66 15.14 19.75
N ARG A 332 9.24 16.19 19.16
CA ARG A 332 10.37 16.07 18.23
C ARG A 332 11.57 15.42 18.89
N LYS A 333 11.90 15.76 20.15
CA LYS A 333 12.99 15.10 20.90
C LYS A 333 12.75 13.60 21.08
N GLU A 334 11.54 13.19 21.39
CA GLU A 334 11.16 11.77 21.51
C GLU A 334 11.26 11.06 20.15
N LEU A 335 10.78 11.70 19.08
CA LEU A 335 10.92 11.19 17.72
C LEU A 335 12.37 11.07 17.27
N ASP A 336 13.25 11.97 17.69
CA ASP A 336 14.69 11.92 17.37
C ASP A 336 15.38 10.70 17.99
N ILE A 337 14.99 10.31 19.20
CA ILE A 337 15.46 9.06 19.82
C ILE A 337 14.98 7.84 19.01
N LEU A 338 13.70 7.81 18.64
CA LEU A 338 13.13 6.73 17.85
C LEU A 338 13.73 6.67 16.44
N TYR A 339 14.05 7.82 15.86
CA TYR A 339 14.75 7.90 14.57
C TYR A 339 16.13 7.21 14.60
N GLY A 340 16.90 7.40 15.67
CA GLY A 340 18.16 6.68 15.84
C GLY A 340 17.98 5.16 15.79
N LYS A 341 16.92 4.65 16.42
CA LYS A 341 16.57 3.20 16.36
C LYS A 341 16.16 2.72 14.97
N ILE A 342 15.48 3.57 14.20
CA ILE A 342 15.15 3.26 12.79
C ILE A 342 16.43 3.15 11.95
N LEU A 343 17.40 4.07 12.15
CA LEU A 343 18.68 4.01 11.45
C LEU A 343 19.50 2.77 11.84
N GLU A 344 19.55 2.41 13.12
CA GLU A 344 20.17 1.17 13.58
C GLU A 344 19.57 -0.05 12.85
N ALA A 345 18.23 -0.14 12.81
CA ALA A 345 17.54 -1.22 12.12
C ALA A 345 17.83 -1.23 10.61
N LEU A 346 17.94 -0.05 9.97
CA LEU A 346 18.31 0.06 8.57
C LEU A 346 19.73 -0.46 8.30
N ASN A 347 20.70 -0.07 9.13
CA ASN A 347 22.08 -0.52 8.98
C ASN A 347 22.21 -2.05 9.09
N GLU A 348 21.45 -2.68 9.99
CA GLU A 348 21.37 -4.14 10.08
C GLU A 348 20.77 -4.78 8.82
N VAL A 349 19.89 -4.06 8.10
CA VAL A 349 19.30 -4.55 6.83
C VAL A 349 20.30 -4.52 5.68
N GLN A 350 21.16 -3.48 5.62
CA GLN A 350 22.09 -3.29 4.50
C GLN A 350 23.35 -4.17 4.57
N VAL A 351 23.72 -4.65 5.76
CA VAL A 351 24.96 -5.44 5.98
C VAL A 351 24.78 -6.93 5.70
N ARG A 352 23.59 -7.37 5.34
CA ARG A 352 23.27 -8.77 5.06
C ARG A 352 22.64 -8.94 3.68
#